data_a1f192f090728760f77f0ba1605e8d19
#
_entry.id   a1f192f090728760f77f0ba1605e8d19
#
_cell.length_a   1.000
_cell.length_b   1.000
_cell.length_c   1.000
_cell.angle_alpha   90.00
_cell.angle_beta   90.00
_cell.angle_gamma   90.00
#
_symmetry.space_group_name_H-M   'P 1'
#
loop_
_entity.id
_entity.type
_entity.pdbx_description
1 polymer ?
#
loop_
_entity_poly.entity_id
_entity_poly.type
_entity_poly.pdbx_seq_one_letter_code
_entity_poly.pdbx_strand_id
1 'polypeptide(L)'
;MRAVLMLMTWLAGPAMAQGLIAVPSGQPVTLQDVIWNEPGPAGLTARFRFIAPEIAHDGGSIDFDTAATDMDHLCNTYALPRLDTTTGPTPAQVVISLSDIPVTFGVITPEATQFFEAYAIRDGACVWEPF
;
A
#
# COMPACT_ATOMS: atom_id res chain seq x y z
N MET A 1 15.31 -40.99 41.01
CA MET A 1 14.35 -40.36 40.09
C MET A 1 14.91 -39.03 39.66
N ARG A 2 15.34 -38.94 38.42
CA ARG A 2 15.81 -37.67 37.85
C ARG A 2 14.64 -37.07 37.08
N ALA A 3 14.13 -35.96 37.58
CA ALA A 3 13.17 -35.14 36.81
C ALA A 3 13.91 -34.47 35.68
N VAL A 4 13.61 -34.87 34.45
CA VAL A 4 14.08 -34.15 33.27
C VAL A 4 13.19 -32.95 33.12
N LEU A 5 13.68 -31.75 33.49
CA LEU A 5 13.05 -30.49 33.15
C LEU A 5 13.25 -30.28 31.65
N MET A 6 12.23 -30.57 30.86
CA MET A 6 12.21 -30.14 29.48
C MET A 6 12.02 -28.62 29.49
N LEU A 7 13.10 -27.87 29.28
CA LEU A 7 13.01 -26.46 28.96
C LEU A 7 12.39 -26.38 27.57
N MET A 8 11.09 -26.09 27.48
CA MET A 8 10.48 -25.63 26.28
C MET A 8 10.98 -24.21 26.01
N THR A 9 12.04 -24.10 25.21
CA THR A 9 12.42 -22.83 24.63
C THR A 9 11.36 -22.45 23.59
N TRP A 10 10.50 -21.58 23.98
CA TRP A 10 9.65 -20.89 23.03
C TRP A 10 10.55 -19.96 22.21
N LEU A 11 10.87 -20.37 20.97
CA LEU A 11 11.36 -19.45 19.98
C LEU A 11 10.19 -18.52 19.65
N ALA A 12 10.11 -17.39 20.37
CA ALA A 12 9.36 -16.27 19.88
C ALA A 12 10.05 -15.87 18.57
N GLY A 13 9.48 -16.25 17.43
CA GLY A 13 9.88 -15.70 16.14
C GLY A 13 9.87 -14.18 16.25
N PRO A 14 10.69 -13.44 15.46
CA PRO A 14 10.63 -11.99 15.42
C PRO A 14 9.16 -11.61 15.30
N ALA A 15 8.72 -10.67 16.15
CA ALA A 15 7.37 -10.12 16.04
C ALA A 15 7.18 -9.78 14.59
N MET A 16 6.39 -10.59 13.87
CA MET A 16 6.14 -10.38 12.46
C MET A 16 5.66 -8.96 12.32
N ALA A 17 6.37 -8.16 11.56
CA ALA A 17 5.85 -6.91 11.06
C ALA A 17 4.64 -7.25 10.19
N GLN A 18 3.57 -7.75 10.85
CA GLN A 18 2.33 -8.13 10.18
C GLN A 18 1.77 -6.90 9.49
N GLY A 19 1.51 -7.06 8.20
CA GLY A 19 0.99 -6.00 7.39
C GLY A 19 2.06 -5.16 6.67
N LEU A 20 3.36 -5.35 6.93
CA LEU A 20 4.40 -4.70 6.14
C LEU A 20 4.44 -5.27 4.73
N ILE A 21 4.40 -4.38 3.77
CA ILE A 21 4.45 -4.70 2.35
C ILE A 21 5.82 -4.26 1.82
N ALA A 22 6.56 -5.20 1.22
CA ALA A 22 7.88 -4.92 0.69
C ALA A 22 7.79 -4.00 -0.54
N VAL A 23 8.61 -2.97 -0.54
CA VAL A 23 8.74 -2.02 -1.66
C VAL A 23 10.22 -1.79 -1.98
N PRO A 24 10.56 -1.32 -3.20
CA PRO A 24 11.95 -1.17 -3.63
C PRO A 24 12.81 -0.30 -2.72
N SER A 25 12.27 0.76 -2.15
CA SER A 25 13.02 1.64 -1.25
C SER A 25 13.34 1.00 0.10
N GLY A 26 12.63 -0.06 0.47
CA GLY A 26 12.75 -0.67 1.79
C GLY A 26 12.01 0.07 2.90
N GLN A 27 11.30 1.18 2.58
CA GLN A 27 10.50 1.88 3.59
C GLN A 27 9.36 1.01 4.12
N PRO A 28 8.93 1.21 5.38
CA PRO A 28 7.79 0.50 5.92
C PRO A 28 6.50 1.01 5.27
N VAL A 29 5.72 0.09 4.70
CA VAL A 29 4.43 0.38 4.08
C VAL A 29 3.40 -0.60 4.60
N THR A 30 2.25 -0.11 4.99
CA THR A 30 1.10 -0.91 5.39
C THR A 30 -0.14 -0.48 4.61
N LEU A 31 -1.10 -1.40 4.43
CA LEU A 31 -2.38 -1.05 3.83
C LEU A 31 -3.29 -0.41 4.88
N GLN A 32 -3.86 0.74 4.56
CA GLN A 32 -4.92 1.34 5.37
C GLN A 32 -6.27 0.76 5.00
N ASP A 33 -6.66 0.89 3.76
CA ASP A 33 -7.91 0.36 3.21
C ASP A 33 -7.88 0.32 1.68
N VAL A 34 -8.93 -0.27 1.10
CA VAL A 34 -9.17 -0.26 -0.34
C VAL A 34 -10.59 0.27 -0.58
N ILE A 35 -10.71 1.25 -1.46
CA ILE A 35 -12.01 1.77 -1.88
C ILE A 35 -12.30 1.22 -3.28
N TRP A 36 -13.34 0.38 -3.35
CA TRP A 36 -13.76 -0.27 -4.59
C TRP A 36 -14.83 0.55 -5.30
N ASN A 37 -14.86 0.43 -6.63
CA ASN A 37 -15.93 0.97 -7.46
C ASN A 37 -16.14 2.48 -7.31
N GLU A 38 -15.06 3.23 -7.07
CA GLU A 38 -15.12 4.69 -7.06
C GLU A 38 -15.30 5.21 -8.49
N PRO A 39 -16.34 6.01 -8.79
CA PRO A 39 -16.48 6.61 -10.11
C PRO A 39 -15.32 7.54 -10.41
N GLY A 40 -14.79 7.45 -11.63
CA GLY A 40 -13.69 8.29 -12.09
C GLY A 40 -13.85 8.63 -13.57
N PRO A 41 -13.00 9.53 -14.11
CA PRO A 41 -13.12 10.00 -15.51
C PRO A 41 -12.89 8.89 -16.54
N ALA A 42 -12.12 7.86 -16.20
CA ALA A 42 -11.85 6.74 -17.11
C ALA A 42 -12.72 5.51 -16.86
N GLY A 43 -13.66 5.59 -15.91
CA GLY A 43 -14.52 4.49 -15.48
C GLY A 43 -14.37 4.22 -13.98
N LEU A 44 -14.66 2.99 -13.55
CA LEU A 44 -14.55 2.64 -12.15
C LEU A 44 -13.07 2.54 -11.72
N THR A 45 -12.78 3.09 -10.55
CA THR A 45 -11.45 3.13 -9.95
C THR A 45 -11.41 2.28 -8.68
N ALA A 46 -10.36 1.49 -8.52
CA ALA A 46 -9.99 0.89 -7.25
C ALA A 46 -8.87 1.73 -6.63
N ARG A 47 -9.09 2.24 -5.42
CA ARG A 47 -8.12 3.06 -4.69
C ARG A 47 -7.51 2.26 -3.56
N PHE A 48 -6.22 1.99 -3.67
CA PHE A 48 -5.46 1.31 -2.63
C PHE A 48 -4.73 2.36 -1.80
N ARG A 49 -5.07 2.47 -0.54
CA ARG A 49 -4.57 3.50 0.38
C ARG A 49 -3.61 2.88 1.37
N PHE A 50 -2.35 3.32 1.31
CA PHE A 50 -1.27 2.82 2.14
C PHE A 50 -0.77 3.89 3.10
N ILE A 51 -0.20 3.43 4.21
CA ILE A 51 0.50 4.27 5.17
C ILE A 51 2.00 4.03 5.00
N ALA A 52 2.74 5.11 4.78
CA ALA A 52 4.19 5.12 4.58
C ALA A 52 4.79 6.26 5.42
N PRO A 53 5.11 6.04 6.71
CA PRO A 53 5.55 7.11 7.62
C PRO A 53 6.79 7.86 7.15
N GLU A 54 7.65 7.23 6.36
CA GLU A 54 8.91 7.82 5.90
C GLU A 54 8.75 8.84 4.77
N ILE A 55 7.54 9.03 4.22
CA ILE A 55 7.27 10.13 3.29
C ILE A 55 6.97 11.44 4.01
N ALA A 56 6.90 11.44 5.34
CA ALA A 56 6.59 12.63 6.12
C ALA A 56 7.42 13.83 5.68
N HIS A 57 6.75 14.98 5.55
CA HIS A 57 7.39 16.22 5.13
C HIS A 57 8.49 16.64 6.11
N ASP A 58 8.23 16.45 7.39
CA ASP A 58 9.18 16.71 8.46
C ASP A 58 9.76 15.40 9.00
N GLY A 59 11.07 15.22 8.83
CA GLY A 59 11.80 14.07 9.36
C GLY A 59 11.69 12.79 8.56
N GLY A 60 10.94 12.76 7.45
CA GLY A 60 10.88 11.62 6.55
C GLY A 60 12.15 11.50 5.69
N SER A 61 12.49 10.27 5.31
CA SER A 61 13.68 9.94 4.52
C SER A 61 13.39 9.67 3.05
N ILE A 62 12.11 9.60 2.65
CA ILE A 62 11.69 9.20 1.31
C ILE A 62 11.09 10.39 0.57
N ASP A 63 11.72 10.74 -0.54
CA ASP A 63 11.21 11.79 -1.43
C ASP A 63 10.14 11.24 -2.41
N PHE A 64 9.53 12.15 -3.17
CA PHE A 64 8.49 11.79 -4.12
C PHE A 64 8.99 10.84 -5.21
N ASP A 65 10.16 11.06 -5.77
CA ASP A 65 10.66 10.22 -6.87
C ASP A 65 10.88 8.77 -6.40
N THR A 66 11.42 8.59 -5.22
CA THR A 66 11.58 7.27 -4.60
C THR A 66 10.22 6.64 -4.29
N ALA A 67 9.29 7.43 -3.76
CA ALA A 67 7.93 6.99 -3.47
C ALA A 67 7.18 6.61 -4.74
N ALA A 68 7.39 7.31 -5.85
CA ALA A 68 6.76 7.00 -7.13
C ALA A 68 7.16 5.60 -7.64
N THR A 69 8.42 5.22 -7.48
CA THR A 69 8.88 3.85 -7.80
C THR A 69 8.19 2.82 -6.91
N ASP A 70 8.06 3.11 -5.63
CA ASP A 70 7.36 2.23 -4.69
C ASP A 70 5.87 2.10 -5.06
N MET A 71 5.22 3.19 -5.45
CA MET A 71 3.80 3.17 -5.85
C MET A 71 3.57 2.34 -7.12
N ASP A 72 4.45 2.44 -8.10
CA ASP A 72 4.40 1.59 -9.30
C ASP A 72 4.51 0.11 -8.92
N HIS A 73 5.45 -0.23 -8.04
CA HIS A 73 5.63 -1.57 -7.54
C HIS A 73 4.39 -2.07 -6.79
N LEU A 74 3.78 -1.25 -5.93
CA LEU A 74 2.57 -1.58 -5.21
C LEU A 74 1.40 -1.83 -6.15
N CYS A 75 1.27 -1.06 -7.22
CA CYS A 75 0.25 -1.30 -8.22
C CYS A 75 0.42 -2.67 -8.87
N ASN A 76 1.61 -2.99 -9.35
CA ASN A 76 1.88 -4.22 -10.10
C ASN A 76 1.88 -5.48 -9.21
N THR A 77 2.40 -5.40 -7.98
CA THR A 77 2.60 -6.58 -7.14
C THR A 77 1.55 -6.75 -6.05
N TYR A 78 0.88 -5.70 -5.65
CA TYR A 78 -0.13 -5.74 -4.59
C TYR A 78 -1.55 -5.56 -5.13
N ALA A 79 -1.80 -4.49 -5.89
CA ALA A 79 -3.14 -4.17 -6.36
C ALA A 79 -3.62 -5.13 -7.46
N LEU A 80 -2.82 -5.35 -8.50
CA LEU A 80 -3.21 -6.19 -9.64
C LEU A 80 -3.71 -7.58 -9.23
N PRO A 81 -2.99 -8.35 -8.38
CA PRO A 81 -3.46 -9.69 -7.99
C PRO A 81 -4.79 -9.66 -7.26
N ARG A 82 -5.12 -8.56 -6.60
CA ARG A 82 -6.35 -8.41 -5.82
C ARG A 82 -7.55 -7.98 -6.64
N LEU A 83 -7.33 -7.44 -7.83
CA LEU A 83 -8.43 -7.08 -8.74
C LEU A 83 -9.20 -8.32 -9.21
N ASP A 84 -8.51 -9.44 -9.40
CA ASP A 84 -9.11 -10.69 -9.87
C ASP A 84 -9.90 -11.41 -8.78
N THR A 85 -9.78 -11.01 -7.52
CA THR A 85 -10.46 -11.66 -6.39
C THR A 85 -11.78 -11.00 -6.04
N THR A 86 -12.14 -9.90 -6.69
CA THR A 86 -13.37 -9.16 -6.41
C THR A 86 -14.52 -9.69 -7.27
N THR A 87 -15.72 -9.66 -6.69
CA THR A 87 -16.97 -9.87 -7.44
C THR A 87 -17.45 -8.51 -7.94
N GLY A 88 -17.72 -8.41 -9.23
CA GLY A 88 -18.19 -7.18 -9.84
C GLY A 88 -17.34 -6.75 -11.03
N PRO A 89 -17.60 -5.57 -11.59
CA PRO A 89 -16.87 -5.09 -12.76
C PRO A 89 -15.40 -4.86 -12.44
N THR A 90 -14.53 -5.20 -13.39
CA THR A 90 -13.10 -4.93 -13.28
C THR A 90 -12.86 -3.42 -13.33
N PRO A 91 -12.10 -2.84 -12.40
CA PRO A 91 -11.75 -1.43 -12.45
C PRO A 91 -11.00 -1.07 -13.73
N ALA A 92 -11.31 0.08 -14.30
CA ALA A 92 -10.57 0.61 -15.45
C ALA A 92 -9.26 1.29 -15.02
N GLN A 93 -9.19 1.72 -13.76
CA GLN A 93 -8.07 2.46 -13.23
C GLN A 93 -7.79 2.05 -11.78
N VAL A 94 -6.53 2.07 -11.41
CA VAL A 94 -6.07 1.90 -10.03
C VAL A 94 -5.40 3.19 -9.58
N VAL A 95 -5.78 3.67 -8.41
CA VAL A 95 -5.07 4.76 -7.73
C VAL A 95 -4.32 4.18 -6.55
N ILE A 96 -3.03 4.49 -6.47
CA ILE A 96 -2.20 4.19 -5.31
C ILE A 96 -2.02 5.49 -4.52
N SER A 97 -2.32 5.44 -3.24
CA SER A 97 -2.14 6.56 -2.33
C SER A 97 -1.20 6.17 -1.20
N LEU A 98 -0.23 7.01 -0.93
CA LEU A 98 0.63 6.93 0.25
C LEU A 98 0.31 8.11 1.16
N SER A 99 0.17 7.85 2.46
CA SER A 99 0.04 8.87 3.48
C SER A 99 1.00 8.55 4.63
N ASP A 100 1.65 9.56 5.21
CA ASP A 100 2.56 9.35 6.34
C ASP A 100 1.82 8.96 7.63
N ILE A 101 0.57 9.37 7.75
CA ILE A 101 -0.33 9.04 8.86
C ILE A 101 -1.68 8.57 8.32
N PRO A 102 -2.48 7.85 9.14
CA PRO A 102 -3.84 7.51 8.73
C PRO A 102 -4.68 8.74 8.44
N VAL A 103 -5.41 8.72 7.33
CA VAL A 103 -6.29 9.79 6.90
C VAL A 103 -7.66 9.22 6.58
N THR A 104 -8.71 9.86 7.08
CA THR A 104 -10.07 9.51 6.71
C THR A 104 -10.34 9.95 5.27
N PHE A 105 -10.87 9.05 4.45
CA PHE A 105 -11.15 9.35 3.04
C PHE A 105 -12.13 10.51 2.92
N GLY A 106 -11.79 11.46 2.03
CA GLY A 106 -12.60 12.64 1.78
C GLY A 106 -12.46 13.76 2.81
N VAL A 107 -11.63 13.57 3.84
CA VAL A 107 -11.37 14.58 4.88
C VAL A 107 -10.05 15.28 4.57
N ILE A 108 -10.07 16.63 4.58
CA ILE A 108 -8.85 17.43 4.44
C ILE A 108 -8.04 17.31 5.73
N THR A 109 -6.79 16.83 5.59
CA THR A 109 -5.87 16.60 6.72
C THR A 109 -4.56 17.31 6.42
N PRO A 110 -4.43 18.61 6.75
CA PRO A 110 -3.27 19.43 6.37
C PRO A 110 -1.94 18.93 6.94
N GLU A 111 -1.96 18.27 8.10
CA GLU A 111 -0.77 17.71 8.75
C GLU A 111 -0.23 16.46 8.04
N ALA A 112 -1.01 15.82 7.19
CA ALA A 112 -0.60 14.62 6.48
C ALA A 112 0.17 14.96 5.20
N THR A 113 1.26 14.23 4.96
CA THR A 113 1.93 14.19 3.66
C THR A 113 1.30 13.07 2.85
N GLN A 114 0.81 13.38 1.65
CA GLN A 114 0.13 12.41 0.80
C GLN A 114 0.66 12.47 -0.62
N PHE A 115 0.92 11.30 -1.20
CA PHE A 115 1.28 11.13 -2.61
C PHE A 115 0.24 10.25 -3.29
N PHE A 116 -0.10 10.58 -4.53
CA PHE A 116 -1.10 9.87 -5.33
C PHE A 116 -0.54 9.60 -6.71
N GLU A 117 -0.77 8.40 -7.22
CA GLU A 117 -0.50 8.04 -8.60
C GLU A 117 -1.65 7.21 -9.17
N ALA A 118 -1.98 7.47 -10.42
CA ALA A 118 -3.01 6.74 -11.14
C ALA A 118 -2.41 5.85 -12.23
N TYR A 119 -3.01 4.69 -12.44
CA TYR A 119 -2.56 3.69 -13.42
C TYR A 119 -3.75 3.12 -14.18
N ALA A 120 -3.62 3.03 -15.49
CA ALA A 120 -4.47 2.18 -16.30
C ALA A 120 -3.99 0.73 -16.21
N ILE A 121 -4.90 -0.21 -16.39
CA ILE A 121 -4.55 -1.64 -16.48
C ILE A 121 -4.53 -2.03 -17.94
N ARG A 122 -3.36 -2.40 -18.44
CA ARG A 122 -3.16 -2.81 -19.84
C ARG A 122 -2.27 -4.05 -19.91
N ASP A 123 -2.75 -5.06 -20.60
CA ASP A 123 -1.99 -6.31 -20.81
C ASP A 123 -1.46 -6.91 -19.51
N GLY A 124 -2.25 -6.85 -18.43
CA GLY A 124 -1.89 -7.41 -17.13
C GLY A 124 -0.85 -6.60 -16.35
N ALA A 125 -0.63 -5.34 -16.70
CA ALA A 125 0.32 -4.45 -16.03
C ALA A 125 -0.30 -3.09 -15.70
N CYS A 126 0.23 -2.45 -14.67
CA CYS A 126 -0.08 -1.06 -14.36
C CYS A 126 0.71 -0.13 -15.26
N VAL A 127 0.01 0.75 -15.97
CA VAL A 127 0.60 1.77 -16.82
C VAL A 127 0.29 3.13 -16.23
N TRP A 128 1.33 3.86 -15.86
CA TRP A 128 1.18 5.18 -15.25
C TRP A 128 0.39 6.13 -16.15
N GLU A 129 -0.54 6.86 -15.55
CA GLU A 129 -1.33 7.91 -16.21
C GLU A 129 -1.18 9.22 -15.44
N PRO A 130 -0.97 10.36 -16.12
CA PRO A 130 -1.03 11.66 -15.47
C PRO A 130 -2.47 11.95 -15.01
N PHE A 131 -2.56 12.67 -13.89
CA PHE A 131 -3.84 13.22 -13.44
C PHE A 131 -4.30 14.36 -14.32
#